data_8aa9e8fb1e700de2ed139f370bbf7f66
#
_entry.id   8aa9e8fb1e700de2ed139f370bbf7f66
#
_cell.length_a   1.000
_cell.length_b   1.000
_cell.length_c   1.000
_cell.angle_alpha   90.00
_cell.angle_beta   90.00
_cell.angle_gamma   90.00
#
_symmetry.space_group_name_H-M   'P 1'
#
loop_
_entity.id
_entity.type
_entity.pdbx_description
1 polymer ?
#
loop_
_entity_poly.entity_id
_entity_poly.type
_entity_poly.pdbx_seq_one_letter_code
_entity_poly.pdbx_strand_id
1 'polypeptide(L)'
;MVRKEILTLLEAGIIYPVADSQWVSPVHCVRKKGGITVVPNDKDQLIPQRIITGYRMVIDFRKLNKATKNDHYPLPFIDQMLERLSKHTHFCFLDGYSGFSQIPV
;
A
#
# COMPACT_ATOMS: atom_id res chain seq x y z
N MET A 1 -13.29 -8.96 -5.91
CA MET A 1 -12.20 -8.51 -5.00
C MET A 1 -12.43 -7.11 -4.46
N VAL A 2 -12.62 -6.10 -5.32
CA VAL A 2 -12.85 -4.71 -4.88
C VAL A 2 -14.05 -4.59 -3.95
N ARG A 3 -15.17 -5.22 -4.28
CA ARG A 3 -16.37 -5.22 -3.45
C ARG A 3 -16.12 -5.79 -2.06
N LYS A 4 -15.35 -6.85 -1.97
CA LYS A 4 -15.00 -7.50 -0.70
C LYS A 4 -14.15 -6.59 0.19
N GLU A 5 -13.15 -5.93 -0.39
CA GLU A 5 -12.32 -4.96 0.34
C GLU A 5 -13.13 -3.76 0.84
N ILE A 6 -14.01 -3.21 0.01
CA ILE A 6 -14.88 -2.09 0.39
C ILE A 6 -15.80 -2.49 1.53
N LEU A 7 -16.40 -3.68 1.48
CA LEU A 7 -17.26 -4.17 2.57
C LEU A 7 -16.47 -4.38 3.86
N THR A 8 -15.26 -4.91 3.78
CA THR A 8 -14.39 -5.08 4.95
C THR A 8 -14.06 -3.74 5.61
N LEU A 9 -13.72 -2.72 4.83
CA LEU A 9 -13.42 -1.38 5.34
C LEU A 9 -14.66 -0.70 5.93
N LEU A 10 -15.83 -0.88 5.31
CA LEU A 10 -17.11 -0.37 5.85
C LEU A 10 -17.44 -1.01 7.19
N GLU A 11 -17.33 -2.32 7.32
CA GLU A 11 -17.59 -3.05 8.56
C GLU A 11 -16.63 -2.65 9.68
N ALA A 12 -15.37 -2.37 9.32
CA ALA A 12 -14.36 -1.88 10.27
C ALA A 12 -14.55 -0.41 10.67
N GLY A 13 -15.49 0.32 10.05
CA GLY A 13 -15.74 1.73 10.32
C GLY A 13 -14.65 2.69 9.83
N ILE A 14 -13.77 2.23 8.92
CA ILE A 14 -12.67 3.03 8.37
C ILE A 14 -13.18 3.95 7.27
N ILE A 15 -14.14 3.50 6.48
CA ILE A 15 -14.75 4.27 5.39
C ILE A 15 -16.25 4.41 5.58
N TYR A 16 -16.83 5.40 4.93
CA TYR A 16 -18.28 5.60 4.90
C TYR A 16 -18.70 6.11 3.52
N PRO A 17 -19.94 5.85 3.08
CA PRO A 17 -20.42 6.33 1.79
C PRO A 17 -20.64 7.84 1.81
N VAL A 18 -20.21 8.51 0.74
CA VAL A 18 -20.37 9.95 0.53
C VAL A 18 -21.03 10.19 -0.81
N ALA A 19 -22.10 11.01 -0.83
CA ALA A 19 -22.70 11.50 -2.04
C ALA A 19 -22.01 12.81 -2.48
N ASP A 20 -21.89 13.03 -3.79
CA ASP A 20 -21.41 14.29 -4.38
C ASP A 20 -20.00 14.72 -3.95
N SER A 21 -19.08 13.78 -3.84
CA SER A 21 -17.68 14.11 -3.59
C SER A 21 -16.99 14.67 -4.83
N GLN A 22 -16.24 15.75 -4.67
CA GLN A 22 -15.36 16.29 -5.70
C GLN A 22 -14.09 15.45 -5.89
N TRP A 23 -13.72 14.67 -4.89
CA TRP A 23 -12.54 13.82 -4.87
C TRP A 23 -12.91 12.40 -5.23
N VAL A 24 -12.91 12.12 -6.53
CA VAL A 24 -13.26 10.80 -7.07
C VAL A 24 -12.06 10.23 -7.80
N SER A 25 -11.76 8.97 -7.53
CA SER A 25 -10.70 8.24 -8.21
C SER A 25 -11.22 6.86 -8.64
N PRO A 26 -10.88 6.40 -9.84
CA PRO A 26 -11.13 5.02 -10.19
C PRO A 26 -10.30 4.09 -9.30
N VAL A 27 -10.83 2.91 -9.03
CA VAL A 27 -10.15 1.88 -8.25
C VAL A 27 -9.47 0.92 -9.21
N HIS A 28 -8.18 0.71 -9.01
CA HIS A 28 -7.38 -0.23 -9.77
C HIS A 28 -7.00 -1.42 -8.91
N CYS A 29 -6.94 -2.62 -9.54
CA CYS A 29 -6.45 -3.82 -8.89
C CYS A 29 -5.07 -4.17 -9.43
N VAL A 30 -4.11 -4.33 -8.54
CA VAL A 30 -2.73 -4.70 -8.86
C VAL A 30 -2.44 -6.08 -8.30
N ARG A 31 -1.78 -6.89 -9.09
CA ARG A 31 -1.40 -8.25 -8.69
C ARG A 31 -0.35 -8.23 -7.59
N LYS A 32 -0.60 -8.97 -6.53
CA LYS A 32 0.42 -9.26 -5.51
C LYS A 32 1.34 -10.35 -6.05
N LYS A 33 2.62 -10.09 -6.04
CA LYS A 33 3.64 -11.06 -6.46
C LYS A 33 4.31 -11.64 -5.22
N GLY A 34 4.27 -12.97 -5.10
CA GLY A 34 4.93 -13.69 -4.03
C GLY A 34 6.37 -14.08 -4.37
N GLY A 35 6.79 -15.24 -3.87
CA GLY A 35 8.11 -15.80 -4.15
C GLY A 35 8.35 -16.10 -5.64
N ILE A 36 9.60 -16.37 -5.98
CA ILE A 36 10.00 -16.73 -7.34
C ILE A 36 9.81 -18.23 -7.53
N THR A 37 9.10 -18.60 -8.60
CA THR A 37 9.02 -19.98 -9.09
C THR A 37 9.61 -20.08 -10.49
N VAL A 38 9.84 -21.29 -10.95
CA VAL A 38 10.41 -21.57 -12.26
C VAL A 38 9.33 -22.19 -13.14
N VAL A 39 9.11 -21.60 -14.33
CA VAL A 39 8.10 -22.06 -15.27
C VAL A 39 8.79 -22.40 -16.61
N PRO A 40 8.52 -23.56 -17.22
CA PRO A 40 9.04 -23.88 -18.53
C PRO A 40 8.40 -22.98 -19.61
N ASN A 41 9.23 -22.49 -20.53
CA ASN A 41 8.76 -21.78 -21.71
C ASN A 41 8.51 -22.74 -22.87
N ASP A 42 8.10 -22.20 -24.04
CA ASP A 42 7.86 -22.98 -25.27
C ASP A 42 9.10 -23.75 -25.77
N LYS A 43 10.29 -23.37 -25.33
CA LYS A 43 11.57 -23.99 -25.65
C LYS A 43 12.10 -24.91 -24.53
N ASP A 44 11.26 -25.31 -23.59
CA ASP A 44 11.61 -26.10 -22.39
C ASP A 44 12.71 -25.48 -21.52
N GLN A 45 12.93 -24.18 -21.63
CA GLN A 45 13.82 -23.45 -20.76
C GLN A 45 13.07 -22.99 -19.50
N LEU A 46 13.70 -23.17 -18.34
CA LEU A 46 13.14 -22.75 -17.06
C LEU A 46 13.35 -21.23 -16.88
N ILE A 47 12.25 -20.48 -16.84
CA ILE A 47 12.26 -19.04 -16.64
C ILE A 47 11.77 -18.72 -15.23
N PRO A 48 12.54 -17.94 -14.43
CA PRO A 48 12.07 -17.51 -13.12
C PRO A 48 10.89 -16.54 -13.27
N GLN A 49 9.80 -16.84 -12.59
CA GLN A 49 8.61 -15.97 -12.53
C GLN A 49 8.12 -15.85 -11.10
N ARG A 50 7.55 -14.68 -10.78
CA ARG A 50 6.91 -14.47 -9.48
C ARG A 50 5.50 -15.03 -9.48
N ILE A 51 5.18 -15.79 -8.44
CA ILE A 51 3.84 -16.33 -8.22
C ILE A 51 2.88 -15.18 -7.88
N ILE A 52 1.70 -15.21 -8.52
CA ILE A 52 0.62 -14.29 -8.17
C ILE A 52 -0.09 -14.84 -6.94
N THR A 53 0.02 -14.13 -5.80
CA THR A 53 -0.61 -14.55 -4.53
C THR A 53 -1.97 -13.91 -4.30
N GLY A 54 -2.37 -12.94 -5.11
CA GLY A 54 -3.64 -12.25 -4.99
C GLY A 54 -3.59 -10.87 -5.66
N TYR A 55 -4.53 -10.02 -5.28
CA TYR A 55 -4.65 -8.67 -5.80
C TYR A 55 -4.72 -7.67 -4.65
N ARG A 56 -4.29 -6.45 -4.89
CA ARG A 56 -4.52 -5.33 -3.98
C ARG A 56 -5.24 -4.19 -4.70
N MET A 57 -6.06 -3.51 -3.95
CA MET A 57 -6.77 -2.32 -4.41
C MET A 57 -5.83 -1.12 -4.35
N VAL A 58 -5.79 -0.34 -5.41
CA VAL A 58 -4.96 0.88 -5.50
C VAL A 58 -5.85 2.05 -5.87
N ILE A 59 -5.69 3.14 -5.15
CA ILE A 59 -6.40 4.39 -5.36
C ILE A 59 -5.40 5.45 -5.83
N ASP A 60 -5.80 6.28 -6.80
CA ASP A 60 -4.97 7.35 -7.31
C ASP A 60 -5.09 8.61 -6.46
N PHE A 61 -4.07 8.91 -5.69
CA PHE A 61 -4.01 10.08 -4.82
C PHE A 61 -3.30 11.30 -5.45
N ARG A 62 -2.95 11.26 -6.71
CA ARG A 62 -2.17 12.34 -7.34
C ARG A 62 -2.86 13.70 -7.29
N LYS A 63 -4.15 13.76 -7.54
CA LYS A 63 -4.94 15.00 -7.44
C LYS A 63 -5.03 15.48 -5.99
N LEU A 64 -5.29 14.58 -5.09
CA LEU A 64 -5.38 14.88 -3.66
C LEU A 64 -4.04 15.40 -3.12
N ASN A 65 -2.93 14.78 -3.50
CA ASN A 65 -1.60 15.21 -3.09
C ASN A 65 -1.25 16.62 -3.55
N LYS A 66 -1.71 17.03 -4.73
CA LYS A 66 -1.52 18.41 -5.22
C LYS A 66 -2.28 19.44 -4.39
N ALA A 67 -3.44 19.08 -3.87
CA ALA A 67 -4.28 19.97 -3.06
C ALA A 67 -3.92 19.94 -1.58
N THR A 68 -3.23 18.90 -1.11
CA THR A 68 -2.85 18.73 0.29
C THR A 68 -1.74 19.70 0.66
N LYS A 69 -1.90 20.37 1.80
CA LYS A 69 -0.86 21.21 2.37
C LYS A 69 0.32 20.34 2.83
N ASN A 70 1.52 20.77 2.45
CA ASN A 70 2.73 20.08 2.87
C ASN A 70 2.97 20.27 4.37
N ASP A 71 3.28 19.18 5.04
CA ASP A 71 3.80 19.23 6.40
C ASP A 71 5.30 19.55 6.33
N HIS A 72 5.71 20.64 6.98
CA HIS A 72 7.10 21.06 7.01
C HIS A 72 7.95 20.31 8.03
N TYR A 73 7.38 19.33 8.73
CA TYR A 73 8.14 18.47 9.64
C TYR A 73 8.99 17.48 8.81
N PRO A 74 10.33 17.61 8.83
CA PRO A 74 11.18 16.77 8.00
C PRO A 74 11.23 15.33 8.53
N LEU A 75 11.15 14.37 7.62
CA LEU A 75 11.45 12.98 7.95
C LEU A 75 12.97 12.82 8.13
N PRO A 76 13.42 11.99 9.08
CA PRO A 76 14.84 11.71 9.23
C PRO A 76 15.38 10.96 8.01
N PHE A 77 16.61 11.27 7.62
CA PHE A 77 17.31 10.50 6.59
C PHE A 77 17.56 9.05 7.06
N ILE A 78 17.65 8.13 6.10
CA ILE A 78 17.89 6.70 6.39
C ILE A 78 19.16 6.51 7.19
N ASP A 79 20.23 7.23 6.86
CA ASP A 79 21.52 7.17 7.58
C ASP A 79 21.38 7.61 9.04
N GLN A 80 20.59 8.63 9.31
CA GLN A 80 20.30 9.10 10.66
C GLN A 80 19.51 8.06 11.46
N MET A 81 18.55 7.40 10.83
CA MET A 81 17.78 6.32 11.46
C MET A 81 18.67 5.13 11.79
N LEU A 82 19.53 4.72 10.87
CA LEU A 82 20.48 3.62 11.09
C LEU A 82 21.47 3.91 12.22
N GLU A 83 21.97 5.15 12.29
CA GLU A 83 22.84 5.58 13.38
C GLU A 83 22.17 5.49 14.75
N ARG A 84 20.90 5.93 14.84
CA ARG A 84 20.11 5.81 16.08
C ARG A 84 19.87 4.35 16.45
N LEU A 85 19.55 3.51 15.47
CA LEU A 85 19.25 2.10 15.69
C LEU A 85 20.50 1.30 16.08
N SER A 86 21.69 1.70 15.62
CA SER A 86 22.94 0.99 15.91
C SER A 86 23.32 0.94 17.40
N LYS A 87 22.73 1.84 18.20
CA LYS A 87 22.95 1.91 19.65
C LYS A 87 22.09 0.91 20.45
N HIS A 88 21.18 0.22 19.80
CA HIS A 88 20.24 -0.69 20.43
C HIS A 88 20.35 -2.10 19.85
N THR A 89 20.05 -3.10 20.67
CA THR A 89 20.11 -4.52 20.28
C THR A 89 18.75 -5.13 19.98
N HIS A 90 17.68 -4.49 20.45
CA HIS A 90 16.31 -4.96 20.27
C HIS A 90 15.49 -3.88 19.57
N PHE A 91 14.67 -4.30 18.60
CA PHE A 91 13.85 -3.39 17.79
C PHE A 91 12.41 -3.88 17.76
N CYS A 92 11.49 -2.92 17.64
CA CYS A 92 10.09 -3.18 17.39
C CYS A 92 9.64 -2.40 16.15
N PHE A 93 8.96 -3.08 15.25
CA PHE A 93 8.43 -2.47 14.03
C PHE A 93 6.92 -2.34 14.16
N LEU A 94 6.44 -1.10 14.07
CA LEU A 94 5.01 -0.81 14.15
C LEU A 94 4.53 -0.36 12.77
N ASP A 95 3.52 -1.04 12.26
CA ASP A 95 2.87 -0.70 11.00
C ASP A 95 1.38 -0.39 11.25
N GLY A 96 0.93 0.76 10.76
CA GLY A 96 -0.46 1.16 10.92
C GLY A 96 -1.39 0.34 10.02
N TYR A 97 -2.36 -0.34 10.62
CA TYR A 97 -3.37 -1.07 9.86
C TYR A 97 -4.21 -0.11 9.01
N SER A 98 -4.21 -0.33 7.68
CA SER A 98 -4.91 0.54 6.72
C SER A 98 -4.66 2.03 6.93
N GLY A 99 -3.40 2.40 7.20
CA GLY A 99 -3.02 3.75 7.65
C GLY A 99 -3.49 4.87 6.72
N PHE A 100 -3.36 4.70 5.41
CA PHE A 100 -3.82 5.70 4.44
C PHE A 100 -5.34 5.91 4.48
N SER A 101 -6.10 4.85 4.73
CA SER A 101 -7.57 4.93 4.77
C SER A 101 -8.10 5.52 6.07
N GLN A 102 -7.29 5.62 7.11
CA GLN A 102 -7.69 6.14 8.41
C GLN A 102 -7.55 7.67 8.53
N ILE A 103 -6.87 8.29 7.58
CA ILE A 103 -6.69 9.75 7.58
C ILE A 103 -7.91 10.41 6.94
N PRO A 104 -8.67 11.22 7.69
CA PRO A 104 -9.82 11.93 7.14
C PRO A 104 -9.38 13.02 6.16
N VAL A 105 -10.17 13.19 5.12
CA VAL A 105 -9.91 14.17 4.05
C VAL A 105 -11.01 15.24 4.02
#